data_341251d4820898069f8fcc6bc881ee7b
#
_entry.id   341251d4820898069f8fcc6bc881ee7b
#
_cell.length_a   1.000
_cell.length_b   1.000
_cell.length_c   1.000
_cell.angle_alpha   90.00
_cell.angle_beta   90.00
_cell.angle_gamma   90.00
#
_symmetry.space_group_name_H-M   'P 1'
#
loop_
_entity.id
_entity.type
_entity.pdbx_description
1 polymer ?
#
loop_
_entity_poly.entity_id
_entity_poly.type
_entity_poly.pdbx_seq_one_letter_code
_entity_poly.pdbx_strand_id
1 'polypeptide(L)'
;MDRQLSLEFARITEQAALKSARLVGLGDKEGADQAAVDGMHEQFALTPVSGTVVIGEGEIDEAPMLYIGEHVGQGGEEVDIAVDPVEGTNLVAKGKNGAIAVLAIAPKGCLLHAPDMYMQKICVGPRAKGRIDIRASVTENLKNVADAMGREVSDLTMVILDRERHEKIIREAREAGARVYLITDGDVVPSVDCGIQGSGIHMVMGSGGAPEGVLSAVGLKCLGGDMQARLLPQTEQEIQRLHTMGIDDPNKVLTLDDLVKGDDCIFAETAITDCAMLRGVRFFGGGARTSTLVLRYKTGTVRFIDTVHRFGEDKPGVRTVSYTHLRAHETK
;
A
#
# COMPACT_ATOMS: atom_id res chain seq x y z
N MET A 1 13.11 -6.77 14.74
CA MET A 1 13.76 -5.81 13.78
C MET A 1 14.41 -4.65 14.55
N ASP A 2 15.57 -4.16 14.07
CA ASP A 2 16.26 -3.00 14.65
C ASP A 2 15.37 -1.74 14.60
N ARG A 3 15.56 -0.84 15.60
CA ARG A 3 14.78 0.41 15.67
C ARG A 3 15.10 1.38 14.53
N GLN A 4 16.31 1.33 14.00
CA GLN A 4 16.78 2.24 12.94
C GLN A 4 16.14 1.92 11.59
N LEU A 5 15.72 0.68 11.36
CA LEU A 5 15.14 0.24 10.10
C LEU A 5 13.90 1.02 9.68
N SER A 6 13.13 1.56 10.63
CA SER A 6 11.94 2.37 10.28
C SER A 6 12.28 3.60 9.42
N LEU A 7 13.45 4.24 9.61
CA LEU A 7 13.88 5.37 8.78
C LEU A 7 14.49 4.91 7.47
N GLU A 8 15.17 3.76 7.45
CA GLU A 8 15.68 3.20 6.19
C GLU A 8 14.52 2.85 5.25
N PHE A 9 13.43 2.31 5.77
CA PHE A 9 12.25 1.99 4.98
C PHE A 9 11.50 3.23 4.49
N ALA A 10 11.48 4.32 5.26
CA ALA A 10 11.00 5.61 4.78
C ALA A 10 11.79 6.09 3.55
N ARG A 11 13.12 5.98 3.59
CA ARG A 11 13.99 6.38 2.47
C ARG A 11 13.70 5.62 1.19
N ILE A 12 13.34 4.33 1.29
CA ILE A 12 13.00 3.49 0.14
C ILE A 12 11.75 4.04 -0.56
N THR A 13 10.68 4.29 0.20
CA THR A 13 9.43 4.84 -0.36
C THR A 13 9.60 6.28 -0.84
N GLU A 14 10.42 7.09 -0.16
CA GLU A 14 10.77 8.45 -0.59
C GLU A 14 11.46 8.46 -1.95
N GLN A 15 12.41 7.54 -2.20
CA GLN A 15 13.12 7.47 -3.48
C GLN A 15 12.19 7.05 -4.63
N ALA A 16 11.33 6.06 -4.42
CA ALA A 16 10.32 5.69 -5.39
C ALA A 16 9.39 6.87 -5.71
N ALA A 17 8.85 7.52 -4.67
CA ALA A 17 7.96 8.67 -4.84
C ALA A 17 8.64 9.84 -5.57
N LEU A 18 9.89 10.16 -5.25
CA LEU A 18 10.65 11.24 -5.91
C LEU A 18 10.87 10.99 -7.41
N LYS A 19 11.17 9.73 -7.78
CA LYS A 19 11.41 9.38 -9.18
C LYS A 19 10.09 9.35 -9.96
N SER A 20 9.06 8.66 -9.46
CA SER A 20 7.76 8.55 -10.11
C SER A 20 7.02 9.89 -10.22
N ALA A 21 7.16 10.78 -9.22
CA ALA A 21 6.48 12.08 -9.21
C ALA A 21 6.87 13.00 -10.38
N ARG A 22 8.01 12.77 -11.03
CA ARG A 22 8.41 13.52 -12.22
C ARG A 22 7.54 13.20 -13.44
N LEU A 23 6.82 12.09 -13.40
CA LEU A 23 5.99 11.58 -14.48
C LEU A 23 4.48 11.80 -14.22
N VAL A 24 4.14 12.47 -13.10
CA VAL A 24 2.74 12.79 -12.77
C VAL A 24 2.11 13.64 -13.88
N GLY A 25 1.01 13.16 -14.43
CA GLY A 25 0.22 13.84 -15.45
C GLY A 25 0.78 13.75 -16.87
N LEU A 26 1.84 12.94 -17.10
CA LEU A 26 2.41 12.76 -18.45
C LEU A 26 1.74 11.66 -19.27
N GLY A 27 0.83 10.87 -18.68
CA GLY A 27 0.17 9.76 -19.35
C GLY A 27 1.02 8.50 -19.48
N ASP A 28 2.25 8.53 -19.01
CA ASP A 28 3.21 7.43 -19.08
C ASP A 28 3.14 6.58 -17.79
N LYS A 29 2.36 5.50 -17.84
CA LYS A 29 2.18 4.58 -16.71
C LYS A 29 3.43 3.74 -16.47
N GLU A 30 3.94 3.13 -17.54
CA GLU A 30 5.07 2.21 -17.48
C GLU A 30 6.34 2.94 -17.04
N GLY A 31 6.57 4.14 -17.57
CA GLY A 31 7.69 4.97 -17.16
C GLY A 31 7.61 5.42 -15.70
N ALA A 32 6.40 5.73 -15.19
CA ALA A 32 6.22 6.13 -13.80
C ALA A 32 6.48 4.97 -12.84
N ASP A 33 6.04 3.78 -13.22
CA ASP A 33 6.23 2.54 -12.48
C ASP A 33 7.71 2.14 -12.47
N GLN A 34 8.34 2.04 -13.63
CA GLN A 34 9.76 1.71 -13.75
C GLN A 34 10.66 2.69 -12.97
N ALA A 35 10.35 3.99 -13.00
CA ALA A 35 11.11 4.97 -12.24
C ALA A 35 11.01 4.74 -10.72
N ALA A 36 9.86 4.32 -10.22
CA ALA A 36 9.67 3.98 -8.82
C ALA A 36 10.40 2.68 -8.44
N VAL A 37 10.27 1.64 -9.26
CA VAL A 37 11.00 0.37 -9.10
C VAL A 37 12.51 0.62 -9.01
N ASP A 38 13.09 1.38 -9.94
CA ASP A 38 14.50 1.77 -9.92
C ASP A 38 14.88 2.51 -8.62
N GLY A 39 14.00 3.38 -8.12
CA GLY A 39 14.22 4.12 -6.88
C GLY A 39 14.23 3.23 -5.65
N MET A 40 13.27 2.33 -5.53
CA MET A 40 13.21 1.36 -4.44
C MET A 40 14.40 0.41 -4.46
N HIS A 41 14.69 -0.18 -5.62
CA HIS A 41 15.76 -1.16 -5.76
C HIS A 41 17.14 -0.56 -5.42
N GLU A 42 17.47 0.64 -5.95
CA GLU A 42 18.70 1.35 -5.59
C GLU A 42 18.82 1.59 -4.08
N GLN A 43 17.72 1.92 -3.40
CA GLN A 43 17.75 2.20 -1.98
C GLN A 43 17.81 0.90 -1.14
N PHE A 44 17.16 -0.18 -1.57
CA PHE A 44 17.31 -1.50 -0.93
C PHE A 44 18.76 -1.96 -0.95
N ALA A 45 19.51 -1.72 -2.02
CA ALA A 45 20.94 -2.06 -2.10
C ALA A 45 21.80 -1.40 -1.01
N LEU A 46 21.28 -0.37 -0.33
CA LEU A 46 21.97 0.34 0.77
C LEU A 46 21.41 -0.03 2.15
N THR A 47 20.37 -0.86 2.21
CA THR A 47 19.62 -1.14 3.45
C THR A 47 20.20 -2.37 4.17
N PRO A 48 20.47 -2.32 5.48
CA PRO A 48 21.10 -3.41 6.25
C PRO A 48 20.08 -4.48 6.66
N VAL A 49 19.50 -5.16 5.69
CA VAL A 49 18.60 -6.31 5.86
C VAL A 49 18.96 -7.42 4.89
N SER A 50 18.54 -8.64 5.18
CA SER A 50 18.50 -9.78 4.26
C SER A 50 17.03 -10.01 3.87
N GLY A 51 16.54 -9.21 2.94
CA GLY A 51 15.13 -9.18 2.55
C GLY A 51 14.82 -10.18 1.45
N THR A 52 13.65 -10.82 1.53
CA THR A 52 13.06 -11.58 0.43
C THR A 52 11.77 -10.88 0.01
N VAL A 53 11.66 -10.50 -1.25
CA VAL A 53 10.42 -9.95 -1.81
C VAL A 53 9.41 -11.09 -1.90
N VAL A 54 8.32 -10.98 -1.13
CA VAL A 54 7.23 -11.98 -1.12
C VAL A 54 5.98 -11.46 -1.84
N ILE A 55 5.91 -10.16 -2.03
CA ILE A 55 4.93 -9.44 -2.87
C ILE A 55 5.69 -8.32 -3.56
N GLY A 56 5.60 -8.23 -4.89
CA GLY A 56 6.33 -7.27 -5.71
C GLY A 56 5.73 -7.14 -7.10
N GLU A 57 6.57 -6.79 -8.08
CA GLU A 57 6.20 -6.41 -9.45
C GLU A 57 5.79 -7.59 -10.37
N GLY A 58 5.77 -8.80 -9.87
CA GLY A 58 5.44 -10.00 -10.63
C GLY A 58 6.41 -11.14 -10.39
N GLU A 59 6.36 -12.16 -11.25
CA GLU A 59 7.26 -13.31 -11.21
C GLU A 59 8.61 -12.96 -11.86
N ILE A 60 9.63 -13.79 -11.62
CA ILE A 60 11.00 -13.57 -12.12
C ILE A 60 11.11 -13.39 -13.65
N ASP A 61 10.19 -13.98 -14.40
CA ASP A 61 10.17 -13.90 -15.87
C ASP A 61 9.40 -12.66 -16.38
N GLU A 62 8.72 -11.94 -15.49
CA GLU A 62 7.83 -10.81 -15.81
C GLU A 62 8.44 -9.47 -15.42
N ALA A 63 9.20 -9.42 -14.31
CA ALA A 63 9.78 -8.20 -13.78
C ALA A 63 11.32 -8.29 -13.68
N PRO A 64 12.05 -7.25 -14.09
CA PRO A 64 13.51 -7.23 -14.02
C PRO A 64 14.06 -7.02 -12.59
N MET A 65 13.25 -6.41 -11.70
CA MET A 65 13.60 -6.07 -10.32
C MET A 65 12.36 -6.11 -9.43
N LEU A 66 12.55 -6.31 -8.14
CA LEU A 66 11.48 -6.42 -7.13
C LEU A 66 10.46 -7.53 -7.43
N TYR A 67 10.91 -8.57 -8.15
CA TYR A 67 10.10 -9.76 -8.43
C TYR A 67 9.99 -10.67 -7.20
N ILE A 68 8.92 -11.47 -7.18
CA ILE A 68 8.66 -12.43 -6.11
C ILE A 68 9.82 -13.43 -6.00
N GLY A 69 10.44 -13.50 -4.82
CA GLY A 69 11.61 -14.32 -4.54
C GLY A 69 12.95 -13.58 -4.65
N GLU A 70 12.97 -12.35 -5.15
CA GLU A 70 14.22 -11.56 -5.19
C GLU A 70 14.77 -11.33 -3.78
N HIS A 71 16.10 -11.45 -3.66
CA HIS A 71 16.82 -11.11 -2.44
C HIS A 71 17.39 -9.70 -2.54
N VAL A 72 17.06 -8.84 -1.58
CA VAL A 72 17.49 -7.44 -1.54
C VAL A 72 18.12 -7.09 -0.20
N GLY A 73 18.93 -6.02 -0.19
CA GLY A 73 19.62 -5.53 0.99
C GLY A 73 21.06 -5.97 1.09
N GLN A 74 21.80 -5.46 2.10
CA GLN A 74 23.23 -5.70 2.32
C GLN A 74 23.52 -6.87 3.28
N GLY A 75 22.50 -7.64 3.63
CA GLY A 75 22.59 -8.63 4.70
C GLY A 75 22.19 -8.06 6.05
N GLY A 76 21.96 -8.95 7.01
CA GLY A 76 21.45 -8.59 8.34
C GLY A 76 20.27 -9.47 8.74
N GLU A 77 19.27 -8.87 9.38
CA GLU A 77 18.07 -9.59 9.81
C GLU A 77 17.26 -10.09 8.61
N GLU A 78 16.85 -11.36 8.64
CA GLU A 78 16.03 -11.94 7.58
C GLU A 78 14.58 -11.44 7.70
N VAL A 79 14.07 -10.88 6.60
CA VAL A 79 12.73 -10.28 6.55
C VAL A 79 11.98 -10.64 5.27
N ASP A 80 10.65 -10.74 5.38
CA ASP A 80 9.74 -10.71 4.24
C ASP A 80 9.45 -9.26 3.86
N ILE A 81 9.41 -8.98 2.57
CA ILE A 81 9.16 -7.66 2.01
C ILE A 81 7.96 -7.75 1.06
N ALA A 82 6.98 -6.91 1.28
CA ALA A 82 5.90 -6.64 0.34
C ALA A 82 6.05 -5.21 -0.17
N VAL A 83 6.07 -5.00 -1.49
CA VAL A 83 6.19 -3.67 -2.11
C VAL A 83 5.13 -3.47 -3.17
N ASP A 84 4.74 -2.21 -3.32
CA ASP A 84 4.13 -1.65 -4.51
C ASP A 84 4.78 -0.27 -4.74
N PRO A 85 5.70 -0.18 -5.72
CA PRO A 85 6.42 1.06 -6.00
C PRO A 85 5.49 2.20 -6.41
N VAL A 86 4.36 1.91 -7.07
CA VAL A 86 3.33 2.89 -7.47
C VAL A 86 1.92 2.34 -7.27
N GLU A 87 1.46 2.27 -6.05
CA GLU A 87 0.04 2.01 -5.77
C GLU A 87 -0.81 3.16 -6.34
N GLY A 88 -1.58 2.82 -7.37
CA GLY A 88 -2.35 3.80 -8.13
C GLY A 88 -1.64 4.37 -9.36
N THR A 89 -1.01 3.54 -10.18
CA THR A 89 -0.29 3.92 -11.42
C THR A 89 -1.15 4.76 -12.37
N ASN A 90 -2.46 4.44 -12.47
CA ASN A 90 -3.40 5.26 -13.26
C ASN A 90 -3.58 6.68 -12.70
N LEU A 91 -3.47 6.86 -11.38
CA LEU A 91 -3.59 8.17 -10.75
C LEU A 91 -2.37 9.03 -11.09
N VAL A 92 -1.17 8.43 -11.06
CA VAL A 92 0.07 9.11 -11.47
C VAL A 92 -0.02 9.54 -12.93
N ALA A 93 -0.32 8.61 -13.84
CA ALA A 93 -0.40 8.92 -15.26
C ALA A 93 -1.40 10.03 -15.59
N LYS A 94 -2.54 10.07 -14.89
CA LYS A 94 -3.62 11.05 -15.09
C LYS A 94 -3.47 12.32 -14.24
N GLY A 95 -2.43 12.45 -13.41
CA GLY A 95 -2.24 13.57 -12.50
C GLY A 95 -3.35 13.69 -11.45
N LYS A 96 -3.91 12.58 -11.00
CA LYS A 96 -4.94 12.51 -9.95
C LYS A 96 -4.34 12.25 -8.58
N ASN A 97 -5.07 12.61 -7.54
CA ASN A 97 -4.70 12.39 -6.15
C ASN A 97 -4.86 10.91 -5.75
N GLY A 98 -4.11 10.48 -4.73
CA GLY A 98 -4.26 9.18 -4.09
C GLY A 98 -3.16 8.16 -4.39
N ALA A 99 -2.13 8.51 -5.19
CA ALA A 99 -1.02 7.60 -5.50
C ALA A 99 0.09 7.68 -4.45
N ILE A 100 0.60 6.52 -4.06
CA ILE A 100 1.69 6.35 -3.09
C ILE A 100 2.75 5.38 -3.61
N ALA A 101 3.94 5.46 -3.05
CA ALA A 101 4.92 4.39 -3.01
C ALA A 101 4.83 3.72 -1.65
N VAL A 102 4.70 2.41 -1.59
CA VAL A 102 4.42 1.68 -0.34
C VAL A 102 5.24 0.42 -0.19
N LEU A 103 5.62 0.13 1.05
CA LEU A 103 6.21 -1.14 1.43
C LEU A 103 5.77 -1.59 2.83
N ALA A 104 5.76 -2.89 3.03
CA ALA A 104 5.52 -3.53 4.31
C ALA A 104 6.57 -4.60 4.57
N ILE A 105 7.05 -4.68 5.80
CA ILE A 105 8.12 -5.59 6.20
C ILE A 105 7.76 -6.28 7.51
N ALA A 106 8.04 -7.58 7.55
CA ALA A 106 7.90 -8.39 8.76
C ALA A 106 9.08 -9.39 8.85
N PRO A 107 9.34 -10.02 10.01
CA PRO A 107 10.29 -11.12 10.09
C PRO A 107 9.95 -12.21 9.08
N LYS A 108 10.97 -12.91 8.58
CA LYS A 108 10.84 -13.97 7.58
C LYS A 108 9.74 -14.98 7.92
N GLY A 109 8.88 -15.28 6.93
CA GLY A 109 7.73 -16.19 7.06
C GLY A 109 6.52 -15.58 7.77
N CYS A 110 6.50 -14.28 8.02
CA CYS A 110 5.42 -13.60 8.72
C CYS A 110 4.41 -12.89 7.80
N LEU A 111 4.73 -12.63 6.55
CA LEU A 111 3.75 -12.12 5.57
C LEU A 111 3.12 -13.27 4.80
N LEU A 112 1.81 -13.15 4.48
CA LEU A 112 1.18 -14.05 3.54
C LEU A 112 1.76 -13.78 2.14
N HIS A 113 2.29 -14.81 1.51
CA HIS A 113 2.77 -14.74 0.11
C HIS A 113 1.54 -14.75 -0.82
N ALA A 114 0.82 -13.64 -0.88
CA ALA A 114 -0.41 -13.55 -1.66
C ALA A 114 -0.10 -13.62 -3.16
N PRO A 115 -0.75 -14.53 -3.91
CA PRO A 115 -0.61 -14.56 -5.35
C PRO A 115 -1.33 -13.35 -5.97
N ASP A 116 -0.97 -13.00 -7.21
CA ASP A 116 -1.70 -12.01 -7.98
C ASP A 116 -3.08 -12.56 -8.35
N MET A 117 -4.05 -12.29 -7.49
CA MET A 117 -5.46 -12.62 -7.65
C MET A 117 -6.35 -11.63 -6.90
N TYR A 118 -7.64 -11.66 -7.17
CA TYR A 118 -8.59 -10.84 -6.41
C TYR A 118 -8.77 -11.33 -4.97
N MET A 119 -8.94 -10.37 -4.08
CA MET A 119 -9.27 -10.55 -2.67
C MET A 119 -10.48 -9.69 -2.31
N GLN A 120 -11.51 -10.29 -1.74
CA GLN A 120 -12.55 -9.55 -1.03
C GLN A 120 -11.99 -9.15 0.33
N LYS A 121 -12.24 -7.92 0.74
CA LYS A 121 -11.71 -7.37 2.00
C LYS A 121 -12.67 -6.41 2.67
N ILE A 122 -12.62 -6.39 4.00
CA ILE A 122 -13.27 -5.40 4.86
C ILE A 122 -12.24 -4.93 5.89
N CYS A 123 -12.08 -3.62 6.02
CA CYS A 123 -11.07 -2.97 6.86
C CYS A 123 -11.73 -1.94 7.77
N VAL A 124 -11.32 -1.90 9.04
CA VAL A 124 -11.78 -0.93 10.03
C VAL A 124 -10.67 -0.52 10.98
N GLY A 125 -10.80 0.64 11.57
CA GLY A 125 -9.87 1.13 12.59
C GLY A 125 -10.05 0.44 13.96
N PRO A 126 -9.18 0.78 14.94
CA PRO A 126 -9.11 0.10 16.25
C PRO A 126 -10.41 0.18 17.07
N ARG A 127 -11.22 1.24 16.90
CA ARG A 127 -12.49 1.39 17.62
C ARG A 127 -13.54 0.35 17.22
N ALA A 128 -13.46 -0.18 16.00
CA ALA A 128 -14.37 -1.20 15.49
C ALA A 128 -13.75 -2.60 15.38
N LYS A 129 -12.59 -2.81 16.01
CA LYS A 129 -11.90 -4.12 16.04
C LYS A 129 -12.80 -5.20 16.62
N GLY A 130 -12.89 -6.34 15.92
CA GLY A 130 -13.73 -7.48 16.29
C GLY A 130 -15.23 -7.26 16.04
N ARG A 131 -15.61 -6.20 15.31
CA ARG A 131 -17.02 -5.86 15.06
C ARG A 131 -17.45 -6.07 13.60
N ILE A 132 -16.58 -6.59 12.78
CA ILE A 132 -16.83 -6.88 11.36
C ILE A 132 -16.96 -8.36 11.09
N ASP A 133 -17.81 -8.72 10.11
CA ASP A 133 -17.88 -10.06 9.53
C ASP A 133 -18.04 -9.93 8.01
N ILE A 134 -17.06 -10.42 7.26
CA ILE A 134 -17.05 -10.37 5.80
C ILE A 134 -18.19 -11.18 5.15
N ARG A 135 -18.82 -12.11 5.91
CA ARG A 135 -19.97 -12.91 5.49
C ARG A 135 -21.30 -12.19 5.71
N ALA A 136 -21.33 -11.20 6.59
CA ALA A 136 -22.50 -10.41 6.90
C ALA A 136 -22.83 -9.39 5.80
N SER A 137 -24.04 -8.86 5.81
CA SER A 137 -24.44 -7.79 4.89
C SER A 137 -23.65 -6.50 5.15
N VAL A 138 -23.63 -5.62 4.15
CA VAL A 138 -23.02 -4.28 4.28
C VAL A 138 -23.71 -3.49 5.38
N THR A 139 -25.03 -3.55 5.41
CA THR A 139 -25.87 -2.87 6.41
C THR A 139 -25.56 -3.32 7.83
N GLU A 140 -25.37 -4.64 8.04
CA GLU A 140 -25.03 -5.18 9.35
C GLU A 140 -23.63 -4.73 9.80
N ASN A 141 -22.63 -4.81 8.91
CA ASN A 141 -21.29 -4.31 9.22
C ASN A 141 -21.28 -2.82 9.54
N LEU A 142 -22.00 -2.00 8.77
CA LEU A 142 -22.12 -0.56 9.05
C LEU A 142 -22.74 -0.29 10.42
N LYS A 143 -23.80 -1.01 10.80
CA LYS A 143 -24.44 -0.88 12.13
C LYS A 143 -23.46 -1.27 13.25
N ASN A 144 -22.77 -2.41 13.10
CA ASN A 144 -21.80 -2.88 14.09
C ASN A 144 -20.64 -1.89 14.28
N VAL A 145 -20.17 -1.27 13.19
CA VAL A 145 -19.12 -0.24 13.23
C VAL A 145 -19.65 1.04 13.87
N ALA A 146 -20.86 1.49 13.52
CA ALA A 146 -21.50 2.65 14.11
C ALA A 146 -21.66 2.49 15.64
N ASP A 147 -22.21 1.36 16.08
CA ASP A 147 -22.37 1.01 17.50
C ASP A 147 -21.03 1.03 18.23
N ALA A 148 -19.99 0.38 17.67
CA ALA A 148 -18.66 0.34 18.27
C ALA A 148 -18.02 1.72 18.42
N MET A 149 -18.35 2.64 17.51
CA MET A 149 -17.86 4.01 17.51
C MET A 149 -18.72 4.98 18.33
N GLY A 150 -19.92 4.55 18.76
CA GLY A 150 -20.92 5.40 19.43
C GLY A 150 -21.44 6.49 18.50
N ARG A 151 -21.76 6.11 17.24
CA ARG A 151 -22.22 6.99 16.16
C ARG A 151 -23.45 6.43 15.47
N GLU A 152 -24.11 7.26 14.66
CA GLU A 152 -25.11 6.80 13.71
C GLU A 152 -24.44 6.34 12.41
N VAL A 153 -25.10 5.45 11.65
CA VAL A 153 -24.59 5.00 10.34
C VAL A 153 -24.37 6.18 9.39
N SER A 154 -25.21 7.22 9.47
CA SER A 154 -25.09 8.46 8.68
C SER A 154 -23.80 9.26 8.93
N ASP A 155 -23.15 9.01 10.06
CA ASP A 155 -21.86 9.64 10.40
C ASP A 155 -20.66 8.86 9.84
N LEU A 156 -20.89 7.64 9.36
CA LEU A 156 -19.84 6.81 8.80
C LEU A 156 -19.52 7.19 7.35
N THR A 157 -18.26 7.06 7.00
CA THR A 157 -17.77 7.11 5.63
C THR A 157 -17.16 5.77 5.27
N MET A 158 -17.70 5.13 4.25
CA MET A 158 -17.13 3.93 3.63
C MET A 158 -16.43 4.30 2.34
N VAL A 159 -15.24 3.77 2.11
CA VAL A 159 -14.51 3.91 0.85
C VAL A 159 -14.56 2.59 0.08
N ILE A 160 -14.72 2.67 -1.22
CA ILE A 160 -14.80 1.52 -2.12
C ILE A 160 -14.33 1.89 -3.52
N LEU A 161 -13.69 0.94 -4.21
CA LEU A 161 -13.35 1.07 -5.63
C LEU A 161 -14.61 1.20 -6.50
N ASP A 162 -14.64 2.21 -7.37
CA ASP A 162 -15.70 2.43 -8.36
C ASP A 162 -15.59 1.41 -9.49
N ARG A 163 -16.28 0.28 -9.31
CA ARG A 163 -16.29 -0.86 -10.24
C ARG A 163 -17.69 -1.45 -10.30
N GLU A 164 -18.12 -1.94 -11.46
CA GLU A 164 -19.42 -2.59 -11.66
C GLU A 164 -19.68 -3.71 -10.65
N ARG A 165 -18.66 -4.51 -10.34
CA ARG A 165 -18.75 -5.59 -9.34
C ARG A 165 -19.11 -5.11 -7.94
N HIS A 166 -18.99 -3.83 -7.65
CA HIS A 166 -19.28 -3.22 -6.34
C HIS A 166 -20.64 -2.50 -6.28
N GLU A 167 -21.38 -2.38 -7.37
CA GLU A 167 -22.66 -1.63 -7.41
C GLU A 167 -23.65 -2.05 -6.32
N LYS A 168 -23.73 -3.37 -6.04
CA LYS A 168 -24.60 -3.88 -4.98
C LYS A 168 -24.16 -3.38 -3.60
N ILE A 169 -22.87 -3.41 -3.31
CA ILE A 169 -22.29 -2.94 -2.02
C ILE A 169 -22.54 -1.44 -1.88
N ILE A 170 -22.26 -0.67 -2.94
CA ILE A 170 -22.42 0.79 -2.97
C ILE A 170 -23.88 1.18 -2.71
N ARG A 171 -24.82 0.52 -3.39
CA ARG A 171 -26.24 0.76 -3.21
C ARG A 171 -26.70 0.44 -1.78
N GLU A 172 -26.36 -0.74 -1.26
CA GLU A 172 -26.73 -1.18 0.08
C GLU A 172 -26.18 -0.22 1.16
N ALA A 173 -24.90 0.23 1.02
CA ALA A 173 -24.31 1.17 1.95
C ALA A 173 -25.03 2.53 1.96
N ARG A 174 -25.43 3.03 0.78
CA ARG A 174 -26.21 4.28 0.66
C ARG A 174 -27.61 4.14 1.22
N GLU A 175 -28.28 3.02 0.97
CA GLU A 175 -29.61 2.71 1.53
C GLU A 175 -29.56 2.59 3.06
N ALA A 176 -28.45 2.08 3.62
CA ALA A 176 -28.22 2.06 5.07
C ALA A 176 -27.93 3.46 5.65
N GLY A 177 -27.71 4.48 4.82
CA GLY A 177 -27.48 5.87 5.21
C GLY A 177 -26.01 6.29 5.31
N ALA A 178 -25.05 5.43 5.03
CA ALA A 178 -23.63 5.77 5.09
C ALA A 178 -23.19 6.66 3.92
N ARG A 179 -22.21 7.52 4.16
CA ARG A 179 -21.48 8.21 3.09
C ARG A 179 -20.57 7.21 2.37
N VAL A 180 -20.61 7.20 1.05
CA VAL A 180 -19.78 6.32 0.22
C VAL A 180 -18.85 7.16 -0.65
N TYR A 181 -17.55 7.01 -0.44
CA TYR A 181 -16.52 7.65 -1.25
C TYR A 181 -16.02 6.64 -2.28
N LEU A 182 -16.19 6.99 -3.53
CA LEU A 182 -15.76 6.18 -4.67
C LEU A 182 -14.35 6.58 -5.09
N ILE A 183 -13.45 5.60 -5.13
CA ILE A 183 -12.09 5.78 -5.63
C ILE A 183 -11.89 4.99 -6.92
N THR A 184 -11.10 5.51 -7.83
CA THR A 184 -10.85 4.84 -9.11
C THR A 184 -9.68 3.88 -9.08
N ASP A 185 -8.79 4.02 -8.10
CA ASP A 185 -7.57 3.23 -7.92
C ASP A 185 -7.00 3.48 -6.53
N GLY A 186 -6.08 2.62 -6.04
CA GLY A 186 -5.34 2.85 -4.81
C GLY A 186 -6.15 2.60 -3.53
N ASP A 187 -6.42 1.33 -3.18
CA ASP A 187 -7.22 1.00 -1.99
C ASP A 187 -6.40 0.75 -0.71
N VAL A 188 -5.07 0.77 -0.79
CA VAL A 188 -4.19 0.65 0.40
C VAL A 188 -4.32 1.89 1.29
N VAL A 189 -4.22 3.10 0.72
CA VAL A 189 -4.33 4.37 1.46
C VAL A 189 -5.61 4.41 2.32
N PRO A 190 -6.82 4.30 1.76
CA PRO A 190 -8.02 4.37 2.58
C PRO A 190 -8.17 3.21 3.57
N SER A 191 -7.59 2.05 3.28
CA SER A 191 -7.58 0.92 4.22
C SER A 191 -6.76 1.24 5.47
N VAL A 192 -5.59 1.83 5.31
CA VAL A 192 -4.72 2.26 6.42
C VAL A 192 -5.34 3.47 7.13
N ASP A 193 -5.89 4.42 6.38
CA ASP A 193 -6.52 5.62 6.91
C ASP A 193 -7.72 5.31 7.84
N CYS A 194 -8.39 4.15 7.69
CA CYS A 194 -9.39 3.69 8.68
C CYS A 194 -8.84 3.62 10.10
N GLY A 195 -7.55 3.33 10.26
CA GLY A 195 -6.87 3.23 11.54
C GLY A 195 -6.34 4.57 12.06
N ILE A 196 -6.32 5.63 11.24
CA ILE A 196 -5.76 6.94 11.60
C ILE A 196 -6.87 7.85 12.11
N GLN A 197 -6.70 8.32 13.35
CA GLN A 197 -7.66 9.25 13.94
C GLN A 197 -7.72 10.57 13.16
N GLY A 198 -8.93 10.97 12.78
CA GLY A 198 -9.15 12.22 12.06
C GLY A 198 -9.12 12.11 10.54
N SER A 199 -8.83 10.93 9.97
CA SER A 199 -8.89 10.70 8.52
C SER A 199 -10.29 10.90 7.92
N GLY A 200 -11.33 10.72 8.74
CA GLY A 200 -12.72 10.75 8.29
C GLY A 200 -13.18 9.48 7.58
N ILE A 201 -12.33 8.48 7.46
CA ILE A 201 -12.63 7.16 6.88
C ILE A 201 -12.87 6.17 8.01
N HIS A 202 -13.95 5.39 7.92
CA HIS A 202 -14.40 4.51 8.98
C HIS A 202 -14.39 3.03 8.57
N MET A 203 -14.58 2.75 7.29
CA MET A 203 -14.57 1.40 6.73
C MET A 203 -14.12 1.43 5.28
N VAL A 204 -13.37 0.41 4.87
CA VAL A 204 -13.17 0.05 3.45
C VAL A 204 -13.79 -1.31 3.23
N MET A 205 -14.52 -1.50 2.14
CA MET A 205 -15.12 -2.78 1.79
C MET A 205 -15.14 -2.96 0.28
N GLY A 206 -14.86 -4.16 -0.19
CA GLY A 206 -14.91 -4.46 -1.62
C GLY A 206 -13.97 -5.58 -2.02
N SER A 207 -13.59 -5.62 -3.28
CA SER A 207 -12.56 -6.53 -3.80
C SER A 207 -11.54 -5.78 -4.64
N GLY A 208 -10.29 -6.10 -4.41
CA GLY A 208 -9.10 -5.58 -5.10
C GLY A 208 -8.04 -6.66 -5.16
N GLY A 209 -6.79 -6.33 -5.43
CA GLY A 209 -5.69 -7.28 -5.43
C GLY A 209 -5.39 -7.84 -4.04
N ALA A 210 -4.95 -9.09 -3.99
CA ALA A 210 -4.52 -9.72 -2.75
C ALA A 210 -3.17 -9.17 -2.25
N PRO A 211 -2.21 -8.80 -3.12
CA PRO A 211 -1.01 -8.09 -2.73
C PRO A 211 -1.28 -6.83 -1.92
N GLU A 212 -2.16 -5.93 -2.41
CA GLU A 212 -2.56 -4.70 -1.72
C GLU A 212 -3.31 -5.01 -0.41
N GLY A 213 -4.00 -6.15 -0.36
CA GLY A 213 -4.64 -6.64 0.86
C GLY A 213 -3.62 -6.93 1.96
N VAL A 214 -2.47 -7.52 1.65
CA VAL A 214 -1.42 -7.79 2.64
C VAL A 214 -0.74 -6.49 3.09
N LEU A 215 -0.45 -5.57 2.15
CA LEU A 215 0.07 -4.23 2.48
C LEU A 215 -0.88 -3.51 3.46
N SER A 216 -2.18 -3.48 3.14
CA SER A 216 -3.22 -2.90 4.00
C SER A 216 -3.27 -3.56 5.38
N ALA A 217 -3.13 -4.89 5.44
CA ALA A 217 -3.14 -5.65 6.69
C ALA A 217 -1.97 -5.26 7.60
N VAL A 218 -0.77 -5.06 7.06
CA VAL A 218 0.38 -4.61 7.86
C VAL A 218 0.13 -3.22 8.45
N GLY A 219 -0.35 -2.27 7.63
CA GLY A 219 -0.70 -0.93 8.10
C GLY A 219 -1.75 -0.96 9.22
N LEU A 220 -2.84 -1.69 9.01
CA LEU A 220 -3.92 -1.85 10.01
C LEU A 220 -3.43 -2.55 11.28
N LYS A 221 -2.59 -3.58 11.16
CA LYS A 221 -1.99 -4.24 12.33
C LYS A 221 -1.18 -3.27 13.17
N CYS A 222 -0.34 -2.44 12.53
CA CYS A 222 0.44 -1.41 13.21
C CYS A 222 -0.44 -0.39 13.95
N LEU A 223 -1.62 -0.10 13.42
CA LEU A 223 -2.58 0.86 14.00
C LEU A 223 -3.55 0.23 15.01
N GLY A 224 -3.50 -1.10 15.18
CA GLY A 224 -4.43 -1.83 16.07
C GLY A 224 -5.84 -1.98 15.50
N GLY A 225 -6.01 -1.77 14.19
CA GLY A 225 -7.25 -1.98 13.47
C GLY A 225 -7.62 -3.45 13.29
N ASP A 226 -8.56 -3.72 12.40
CA ASP A 226 -9.01 -5.07 12.05
C ASP A 226 -9.27 -5.20 10.55
N MET A 227 -9.06 -6.40 10.06
CA MET A 227 -9.32 -6.76 8.67
C MET A 227 -9.75 -8.22 8.57
N GLN A 228 -10.73 -8.46 7.74
CA GLN A 228 -11.06 -9.79 7.24
C GLN A 228 -10.97 -9.81 5.73
N ALA A 229 -10.47 -10.92 5.19
CA ALA A 229 -10.27 -11.08 3.77
C ALA A 229 -10.70 -12.49 3.31
N ARG A 230 -10.97 -12.62 2.02
CA ARG A 230 -11.20 -13.89 1.34
C ARG A 230 -10.63 -13.82 -0.06
N LEU A 231 -9.81 -14.80 -0.42
CA LEU A 231 -9.28 -14.90 -1.77
C LEU A 231 -10.39 -15.31 -2.74
N LEU A 232 -10.34 -14.78 -3.95
CA LEU A 232 -11.39 -14.98 -4.98
C LEU A 232 -10.76 -15.60 -6.24
N PRO A 233 -10.32 -16.87 -6.19
CA PRO A 233 -9.74 -17.53 -7.35
C PRO A 233 -10.78 -17.62 -8.48
N GLN A 234 -10.37 -17.31 -9.72
CA GLN A 234 -11.20 -17.34 -10.90
C GLN A 234 -10.86 -18.48 -11.85
N THR A 235 -9.69 -19.10 -11.66
CA THR A 235 -9.16 -20.16 -12.50
C THR A 235 -8.72 -21.37 -11.67
N GLU A 236 -8.67 -22.55 -12.30
CA GLU A 236 -8.13 -23.76 -11.67
C GLU A 236 -6.65 -23.59 -11.28
N GLN A 237 -5.89 -22.81 -12.02
CA GLN A 237 -4.49 -22.51 -11.70
C GLN A 237 -4.37 -21.72 -10.41
N GLU A 238 -5.24 -20.72 -10.21
CA GLU A 238 -5.30 -19.94 -8.96
C GLU A 238 -5.73 -20.82 -7.77
N ILE A 239 -6.69 -21.74 -7.96
CA ILE A 239 -7.08 -22.72 -6.93
C ILE A 239 -5.88 -23.59 -6.56
N GLN A 240 -5.14 -24.10 -7.54
CA GLN A 240 -3.95 -24.89 -7.29
C GLN A 240 -2.86 -24.10 -6.55
N ARG A 241 -2.71 -22.80 -6.85
CA ARG A 241 -1.83 -21.90 -6.09
C ARG A 241 -2.25 -21.79 -4.62
N LEU A 242 -3.55 -21.65 -4.33
CA LEU A 242 -4.05 -21.63 -2.96
C LEU A 242 -3.67 -22.91 -2.20
N HIS A 243 -3.84 -24.07 -2.80
CA HIS A 243 -3.43 -25.34 -2.19
C HIS A 243 -1.92 -25.38 -1.89
N THR A 244 -1.09 -24.89 -2.81
CA THR A 244 0.36 -24.82 -2.61
C THR A 244 0.73 -23.90 -1.43
N MET A 245 -0.07 -22.87 -1.17
CA MET A 245 0.05 -21.96 -0.03
C MET A 245 -0.52 -22.52 1.28
N GLY A 246 -1.07 -23.73 1.26
CA GLY A 246 -1.74 -24.35 2.42
C GLY A 246 -3.12 -23.78 2.74
N ILE A 247 -3.79 -23.22 1.74
CA ILE A 247 -5.17 -22.74 1.81
C ILE A 247 -6.05 -23.73 1.04
N ASP A 248 -6.52 -24.76 1.73
CA ASP A 248 -7.33 -25.83 1.12
C ASP A 248 -8.77 -25.43 0.88
N ASP A 249 -9.30 -24.47 1.64
CA ASP A 249 -10.65 -23.94 1.48
C ASP A 249 -10.59 -22.52 0.86
N PRO A 250 -10.98 -22.38 -0.42
CA PRO A 250 -11.03 -21.06 -1.06
C PRO A 250 -11.98 -20.07 -0.37
N ASN A 251 -12.96 -20.57 0.42
CA ASN A 251 -13.89 -19.74 1.17
C ASN A 251 -13.38 -19.40 2.58
N LYS A 252 -12.18 -19.84 2.94
CA LYS A 252 -11.58 -19.50 4.23
C LYS A 252 -11.56 -17.97 4.40
N VAL A 253 -12.11 -17.52 5.53
CA VAL A 253 -11.92 -16.12 5.94
C VAL A 253 -10.54 -16.00 6.56
N LEU A 254 -9.71 -15.16 5.96
CA LEU A 254 -8.41 -14.81 6.46
C LEU A 254 -8.57 -13.64 7.44
N THR A 255 -8.01 -13.79 8.61
CA THR A 255 -7.95 -12.74 9.63
C THR A 255 -6.67 -11.91 9.44
N LEU A 256 -6.57 -10.81 10.18
CA LEU A 256 -5.36 -9.99 10.20
C LEU A 256 -4.11 -10.80 10.55
N ASP A 257 -4.23 -11.77 11.48
CA ASP A 257 -3.12 -12.63 11.88
C ASP A 257 -2.80 -13.75 10.87
N ASP A 258 -3.76 -14.13 10.00
CA ASP A 258 -3.46 -15.00 8.85
C ASP A 258 -2.65 -14.25 7.77
N LEU A 259 -2.92 -12.96 7.58
CA LEU A 259 -2.25 -12.11 6.58
C LEU A 259 -0.86 -11.66 7.04
N VAL A 260 -0.73 -11.33 8.34
CA VAL A 260 0.50 -10.83 8.95
C VAL A 260 0.70 -11.50 10.30
N LYS A 261 1.64 -12.43 10.39
CA LYS A 261 1.96 -13.16 11.62
C LYS A 261 2.93 -12.37 12.51
N GLY A 262 3.04 -12.83 13.75
CA GLY A 262 4.06 -12.31 14.69
C GLY A 262 3.69 -10.96 15.30
N ASP A 263 4.66 -10.38 15.99
CA ASP A 263 4.53 -9.20 16.85
C ASP A 263 5.46 -8.03 16.45
N ASP A 264 6.10 -8.12 15.29
CA ASP A 264 6.93 -7.03 14.76
C ASP A 264 6.76 -6.90 13.24
N CYS A 265 6.15 -5.81 12.82
CA CYS A 265 6.09 -5.43 11.42
C CYS A 265 6.21 -3.90 11.30
N ILE A 266 6.61 -3.44 10.12
CA ILE A 266 6.77 -2.04 9.77
C ILE A 266 6.04 -1.82 8.45
N PHE A 267 5.29 -0.73 8.38
CA PHE A 267 4.66 -0.21 7.18
C PHE A 267 5.22 1.17 6.88
N ALA A 268 5.52 1.45 5.64
CA ALA A 268 5.92 2.78 5.18
C ALA A 268 5.25 3.10 3.86
N GLU A 269 4.70 4.32 3.76
CA GLU A 269 4.17 4.86 2.52
C GLU A 269 4.60 6.31 2.34
N THR A 270 4.91 6.70 1.11
CA THR A 270 5.22 8.09 0.74
C THR A 270 4.28 8.53 -0.37
N ALA A 271 3.62 9.66 -0.18
CA ALA A 271 2.69 10.19 -1.17
C ALA A 271 3.44 10.64 -2.44
N ILE A 272 3.05 10.08 -3.59
CA ILE A 272 3.48 10.56 -4.92
C ILE A 272 2.62 11.75 -5.30
N THR A 273 1.31 11.61 -5.18
CA THR A 273 0.32 12.68 -5.33
C THR A 273 -0.38 12.93 -3.99
N ASP A 274 -1.17 14.00 -3.85
CA ASP A 274 -1.84 14.31 -2.59
C ASP A 274 -2.77 13.17 -2.15
N CYS A 275 -2.67 12.77 -0.89
CA CYS A 275 -3.55 11.83 -0.22
C CYS A 275 -4.31 12.52 0.92
N ALA A 276 -5.26 11.83 1.55
CA ALA A 276 -6.04 12.42 2.65
C ALA A 276 -5.15 12.89 3.81
N MET A 277 -4.13 12.11 4.17
CA MET A 277 -3.25 12.38 5.31
C MET A 277 -1.84 12.84 4.92
N LEU A 278 -1.42 12.64 3.66
CA LEU A 278 -0.07 12.95 3.20
C LEU A 278 -0.10 13.90 2.00
N ARG A 279 0.89 14.78 1.91
CA ARG A 279 1.09 15.65 0.75
C ARG A 279 1.96 14.96 -0.29
N GLY A 280 1.55 15.01 -1.54
CA GLY A 280 2.34 14.54 -2.67
C GLY A 280 3.68 15.30 -2.80
N VAL A 281 4.58 14.73 -3.58
CA VAL A 281 5.90 15.32 -3.83
C VAL A 281 5.78 16.73 -4.38
N ARG A 282 6.59 17.64 -3.84
CA ARG A 282 6.67 19.05 -4.29
C ARG A 282 8.09 19.40 -4.65
N PHE A 283 8.36 19.61 -5.95
CA PHE A 283 9.64 20.07 -6.43
C PHE A 283 9.78 21.60 -6.28
N PHE A 284 10.99 22.03 -5.98
CA PHE A 284 11.40 23.45 -5.94
C PHE A 284 12.81 23.60 -6.49
N GLY A 285 13.31 24.82 -6.66
CA GLY A 285 14.67 25.06 -7.14
C GLY A 285 15.72 24.39 -6.25
N GLY A 286 16.41 23.38 -6.79
CA GLY A 286 17.46 22.63 -6.08
C GLY A 286 16.98 21.57 -5.09
N GLY A 287 15.69 21.13 -5.16
CA GLY A 287 15.22 20.08 -4.26
C GLY A 287 13.79 19.65 -4.44
N ALA A 288 13.32 18.85 -3.46
CA ALA A 288 11.93 18.41 -3.36
C ALA A 288 11.54 18.25 -1.89
N ARG A 289 10.23 18.15 -1.65
CA ARG A 289 9.65 17.73 -0.37
C ARG A 289 8.84 16.47 -0.57
N THR A 290 8.95 15.55 0.39
CA THR A 290 8.11 14.35 0.50
C THR A 290 7.38 14.34 1.84
N SER A 291 6.24 13.66 1.89
CA SER A 291 5.49 13.39 3.11
C SER A 291 5.28 11.88 3.21
N THR A 292 5.72 11.29 4.30
CA THR A 292 5.81 9.83 4.52
C THR A 292 5.14 9.45 5.83
N LEU A 293 4.34 8.38 5.80
CA LEU A 293 3.82 7.71 6.99
C LEU A 293 4.68 6.48 7.28
N VAL A 294 5.16 6.35 8.52
CA VAL A 294 5.85 5.15 8.99
C VAL A 294 5.18 4.62 10.24
N LEU A 295 4.75 3.37 10.18
CA LEU A 295 4.08 2.67 11.26
C LEU A 295 4.95 1.51 11.73
N ARG A 296 4.99 1.27 13.03
CA ARG A 296 5.65 0.09 13.59
C ARG A 296 4.80 -0.55 14.67
N TYR A 297 4.47 -1.82 14.49
CA TYR A 297 3.63 -2.58 15.42
C TYR A 297 4.28 -2.71 16.79
N LYS A 298 5.52 -3.23 16.87
CA LYS A 298 6.22 -3.53 18.14
C LYS A 298 6.36 -2.35 19.09
N THR A 299 6.44 -1.15 18.55
CA THR A 299 6.59 0.08 19.37
C THR A 299 5.31 0.89 19.46
N GLY A 300 4.24 0.50 18.74
CA GLY A 300 2.98 1.25 18.68
C GLY A 300 3.17 2.68 18.15
N THR A 301 4.17 2.89 17.29
CA THR A 301 4.51 4.25 16.84
C THR A 301 3.93 4.56 15.46
N VAL A 302 3.35 5.74 15.36
CA VAL A 302 2.88 6.38 14.12
C VAL A 302 3.74 7.62 13.91
N ARG A 303 4.39 7.73 12.75
CA ARG A 303 5.23 8.87 12.39
C ARG A 303 4.81 9.43 11.06
N PHE A 304 4.50 10.73 11.06
CA PHE A 304 4.40 11.53 9.86
C PHE A 304 5.72 12.28 9.69
N ILE A 305 6.39 12.07 8.55
CA ILE A 305 7.72 12.57 8.27
C ILE A 305 7.65 13.48 7.05
N ASP A 306 7.91 14.77 7.24
CA ASP A 306 8.09 15.71 6.14
C ASP A 306 9.60 15.89 5.90
N THR A 307 10.05 15.45 4.73
CA THR A 307 11.48 15.49 4.37
C THR A 307 11.75 16.53 3.29
N VAL A 308 12.83 17.30 3.47
CA VAL A 308 13.36 18.22 2.46
C VAL A 308 14.61 17.62 1.85
N HIS A 309 14.50 17.23 0.59
CA HIS A 309 15.61 16.72 -0.21
C HIS A 309 16.28 17.88 -0.95
N ARG A 310 17.59 18.04 -0.76
CA ARG A 310 18.40 19.01 -1.50
C ARG A 310 19.21 18.28 -2.55
N PHE A 311 19.04 18.67 -3.80
CA PHE A 311 19.78 18.11 -4.93
C PHE A 311 21.05 18.92 -5.17
N GLY A 312 22.17 18.26 -5.45
CA GLY A 312 23.45 18.94 -5.74
C GLY A 312 24.48 17.92 -6.21
N GLU A 313 25.44 18.38 -7.01
CA GLU A 313 26.48 17.53 -7.62
C GLU A 313 27.37 16.80 -6.57
N ASP A 314 27.47 17.36 -5.36
CA ASP A 314 28.36 16.86 -4.30
C ASP A 314 27.66 16.01 -3.22
N LYS A 315 26.40 15.59 -3.43
CA LYS A 315 25.65 14.87 -2.38
C LYS A 315 25.32 13.43 -2.83
N PRO A 316 26.05 12.43 -2.30
CA PRO A 316 25.70 11.02 -2.54
C PRO A 316 24.32 10.70 -1.93
N GLY A 317 23.46 9.99 -2.67
CA GLY A 317 22.17 9.49 -2.19
C GLY A 317 20.94 10.08 -2.86
N VAL A 318 21.02 11.20 -3.53
CA VAL A 318 19.95 11.72 -4.40
C VAL A 318 20.57 12.02 -5.76
N ARG A 319 20.73 11.00 -6.60
CA ARG A 319 21.15 11.21 -7.98
C ARG A 319 20.03 11.94 -8.72
N THR A 320 20.24 13.22 -8.97
CA THR A 320 19.52 13.92 -10.04
C THR A 320 19.78 13.16 -11.32
N VAL A 321 18.73 12.68 -11.97
CA VAL A 321 18.85 12.29 -13.38
C VAL A 321 19.32 13.53 -14.12
N SER A 322 20.57 13.51 -14.56
CA SER A 322 21.16 14.57 -15.38
C SER A 322 20.31 14.66 -16.66
N TYR A 323 19.75 15.83 -16.90
CA TYR A 323 19.05 16.18 -18.14
C TYR A 323 20.04 16.28 -19.33
N THR A 324 20.74 15.21 -19.68
CA THR A 324 21.68 15.23 -20.80
C THR A 324 21.13 14.61 -22.09
N HIS A 325 19.82 14.26 -22.16
CA HIS A 325 19.26 13.63 -23.37
C HIS A 325 18.02 14.29 -23.97
N LEU A 326 17.82 15.58 -23.76
CA LEU A 326 16.89 16.37 -24.60
C LEU A 326 17.59 17.57 -25.20
N ARG A 327 18.67 17.36 -25.99
CA ARG A 327 18.97 18.29 -27.04
C ARG A 327 18.20 17.84 -28.28
N ALA A 328 17.17 18.60 -28.60
CA ALA A 328 16.47 18.53 -29.84
C ALA A 328 17.45 18.50 -31.02
N HIS A 329 17.19 17.60 -31.96
CA HIS A 329 17.71 17.74 -33.31
C HIS A 329 17.21 19.08 -33.86
N GLU A 330 18.05 20.09 -33.86
CA GLU A 330 17.87 21.23 -34.73
C GLU A 330 18.10 20.73 -36.16
N THR A 331 17.02 20.61 -36.90
CA THR A 331 17.01 20.43 -38.35
C THR A 331 17.60 21.65 -39.02
N LYS A 332 18.62 21.40 -39.84
CA LYS A 332 18.97 22.28 -40.96
C LYS A 332 18.02 22.01 -42.13
#